data_b9001afb02e31bcf4df7a474f05c1048
#
_entry.id   b9001afb02e31bcf4df7a474f05c1048
#
_cell.length_a   1.000
_cell.length_b   1.000
_cell.length_c   1.000
_cell.angle_alpha   90.00
_cell.angle_beta   90.00
_cell.angle_gamma   90.00
#
_symmetry.space_group_name_H-M   'P 1'
#
loop_
_entity.id
_entity.type
_entity.pdbx_description
1 polymer ?
#
loop_
_entity_poly.entity_id
_entity_poly.type
_entity_poly.pdbx_seq_one_letter_code
_entity_poly.pdbx_strand_id
1 'polypeptide(L)'
;MRGTAACPSFHARICIDAVRDNQPKHRQMRKEQRRLARRKASLEGLPSVLIVCEGRETEPNYIDGLREHLRINAAAVHIERGDSVTDPMGLVRNAQRLFKGDRDFDLVYVVCDGDSRLLAAARAVAAQRLRNSAGKVTQVQVIASCPSIEFWLLLHFEYSTRPFRTAAEVQDALRAHLPDYRKRDRDIFRKTATGLDRACQRVEQLKAELNASGSTSPDTDMHLLVEQFRRMRQF
;
A
#
# COMPACT_ATOMS: atom_id res chain seq x y z
N MET A 1 -69.61 28.48 20.50
CA MET A 1 -69.67 27.05 20.81
C MET A 1 -68.47 26.37 20.24
N ARG A 2 -67.63 25.87 21.15
CA ARG A 2 -66.66 24.79 21.03
C ARG A 2 -65.78 24.67 19.76
N GLY A 3 -64.59 25.25 19.90
CA GLY A 3 -63.42 24.88 19.06
C GLY A 3 -62.79 23.59 19.58
N THR A 4 -62.35 22.74 18.66
CA THR A 4 -61.45 21.61 18.93
C THR A 4 -60.07 21.90 18.36
N ALA A 5 -59.15 22.02 19.25
CA ALA A 5 -57.74 22.20 18.94
C ALA A 5 -57.14 20.90 18.39
N ALA A 6 -56.51 20.98 17.21
CA ALA A 6 -55.68 19.91 16.67
C ALA A 6 -54.25 20.06 17.20
N CYS A 7 -53.75 19.00 17.81
CA CYS A 7 -52.43 18.83 18.33
C CYS A 7 -51.44 18.54 17.16
N PRO A 8 -50.31 19.25 17.01
CA PRO A 8 -49.29 18.87 16.03
C PRO A 8 -48.38 17.77 16.62
N SER A 9 -48.39 16.61 15.96
CA SER A 9 -47.51 15.51 16.24
C SER A 9 -46.01 15.88 16.02
N PHE A 10 -45.28 15.97 17.11
CA PHE A 10 -43.82 16.09 17.13
C PHE A 10 -43.22 14.77 16.68
N HIS A 11 -42.83 14.63 15.41
CA HIS A 11 -41.91 13.61 14.98
C HIS A 11 -40.48 14.06 15.33
N ALA A 12 -39.99 13.62 16.48
CA ALA A 12 -38.59 13.70 16.82
C ALA A 12 -37.82 12.79 15.87
N ARG A 13 -37.22 13.38 14.83
CA ARG A 13 -36.13 12.75 14.07
C ARG A 13 -34.93 12.64 15.00
N ILE A 14 -34.70 11.46 15.50
CA ILE A 14 -33.43 11.13 16.13
C ILE A 14 -32.37 11.18 15.02
N CYS A 15 -31.68 12.31 14.91
CA CYS A 15 -30.43 12.38 14.20
C CYS A 15 -29.43 11.57 15.01
N ILE A 16 -29.15 10.35 14.55
CA ILE A 16 -27.99 9.60 15.01
C ILE A 16 -26.79 10.35 14.40
N ASP A 17 -26.28 11.32 15.15
CA ASP A 17 -25.00 11.93 14.86
C ASP A 17 -23.96 10.80 14.90
N ALA A 18 -23.44 10.45 13.71
CA ALA A 18 -22.22 9.66 13.58
C ALA A 18 -21.14 10.42 14.34
N VAL A 19 -20.90 10.03 15.57
CA VAL A 19 -19.84 10.58 16.43
C VAL A 19 -18.54 10.42 15.66
N ARG A 20 -18.06 11.50 15.10
CA ARG A 20 -16.75 11.60 14.47
C ARG A 20 -15.73 11.15 15.50
N ASP A 21 -15.11 9.99 15.25
CA ASP A 21 -14.07 9.35 16.07
C ASP A 21 -12.77 10.18 16.03
N ASN A 22 -12.84 11.40 16.52
CA ASN A 22 -11.77 12.40 16.48
C ASN A 22 -11.33 12.85 17.88
N GLN A 23 -11.65 12.06 18.93
CA GLN A 23 -11.13 12.36 20.25
C GLN A 23 -9.66 11.90 20.37
N PRO A 24 -8.74 12.77 20.80
CA PRO A 24 -7.30 12.46 20.93
C PRO A 24 -7.03 11.19 21.75
N LYS A 25 -7.84 10.93 22.78
CA LYS A 25 -7.75 9.72 23.63
C LYS A 25 -8.04 8.43 22.86
N HIS A 26 -9.07 8.39 22.01
CA HIS A 26 -9.39 7.21 21.19
C HIS A 26 -8.30 6.91 20.16
N ARG A 27 -7.71 7.94 19.56
CA ARG A 27 -6.58 7.79 18.64
C ARG A 27 -5.35 7.24 19.33
N GLN A 28 -5.05 7.67 20.55
CA GLN A 28 -3.96 7.14 21.36
C GLN A 28 -4.21 5.68 21.77
N MET A 29 -5.41 5.33 22.22
CA MET A 29 -5.77 3.96 22.57
C MET A 29 -5.66 3.01 21.39
N ARG A 30 -6.15 3.39 20.21
CA ARG A 30 -6.00 2.60 18.99
C ARG A 30 -4.54 2.42 18.58
N LYS A 31 -3.72 3.47 18.75
CA LYS A 31 -2.28 3.38 18.48
C LYS A 31 -1.59 2.39 19.43
N GLU A 32 -1.91 2.44 20.71
CA GLU A 32 -1.37 1.53 21.71
C GLU A 32 -1.83 0.09 21.49
N GLN A 33 -3.10 -0.16 21.18
CA GLN A 33 -3.62 -1.49 20.84
C GLN A 33 -2.90 -2.07 19.61
N ARG A 34 -2.69 -1.26 18.56
CA ARG A 34 -1.92 -1.70 17.38
C ARG A 34 -0.47 -2.02 17.73
N ARG A 35 0.15 -1.22 18.60
CA ARG A 35 1.50 -1.46 19.09
C ARG A 35 1.62 -2.77 19.87
N LEU A 36 0.69 -3.04 20.78
CA LEU A 36 0.64 -4.28 21.54
C LEU A 36 0.41 -5.49 20.63
N ALA A 37 -0.48 -5.37 19.63
CA ALA A 37 -0.71 -6.42 18.65
C ALA A 37 0.54 -6.72 17.80
N ARG A 38 1.29 -5.68 17.37
CA ARG A 38 2.56 -5.87 16.65
C ARG A 38 3.62 -6.54 17.52
N ARG A 39 3.75 -6.13 18.80
CA ARG A 39 4.68 -6.77 19.73
C ARG A 39 4.34 -8.25 19.92
N LYS A 40 3.06 -8.60 19.99
CA LYS A 40 2.64 -10.01 20.04
C LYS A 40 3.04 -10.75 18.77
N ALA A 41 2.79 -10.20 17.58
CA ALA A 41 3.21 -10.80 16.32
C ALA A 41 4.74 -10.94 16.22
N SER A 42 5.50 -9.96 16.72
CA SER A 42 6.97 -10.05 16.79
C SER A 42 7.47 -11.12 17.76
N LEU A 43 6.76 -11.36 18.87
CA LEU A 43 7.05 -12.48 19.78
C LEU A 43 6.77 -13.85 19.13
N GLU A 44 5.91 -13.90 18.13
CA GLU A 44 5.64 -15.09 17.31
C GLU A 44 6.68 -15.26 16.17
N GLY A 45 7.73 -14.43 16.11
CA GLY A 45 8.80 -14.49 15.10
C GLY A 45 8.50 -13.78 13.78
N LEU A 46 7.30 -13.17 13.63
CA LEU A 46 6.95 -12.43 12.41
C LEU A 46 7.53 -11.00 12.45
N PRO A 47 8.20 -10.54 11.38
CA PRO A 47 8.65 -9.15 11.31
C PRO A 47 7.46 -8.19 11.23
N SER A 48 7.57 -7.06 11.94
CA SER A 48 6.62 -5.96 11.87
C SER A 48 6.94 -5.06 10.69
N VAL A 49 5.96 -4.81 9.82
CA VAL A 49 6.13 -4.10 8.53
C VAL A 49 5.31 -2.82 8.51
N LEU A 50 5.96 -1.70 8.15
CA LEU A 50 5.31 -0.45 7.79
C LEU A 50 5.36 -0.28 6.28
N ILE A 51 4.22 -0.03 5.64
CA ILE A 51 4.11 0.27 4.21
C ILE A 51 3.40 1.62 4.06
N VAL A 52 4.03 2.56 3.38
CA VAL A 52 3.45 3.87 3.07
C VAL A 52 3.18 3.91 1.56
N CYS A 53 1.91 4.03 1.18
CA CYS A 53 1.49 4.08 -0.22
C CYS A 53 1.30 5.52 -0.68
N GLU A 54 1.59 5.79 -1.95
CA GLU A 54 1.25 7.05 -2.60
C GLU A 54 -0.27 7.16 -2.79
N GLY A 55 -0.87 6.14 -3.35
CA GLY A 55 -2.31 6.08 -3.61
C GLY A 55 -3.13 5.75 -2.38
N ARG A 56 -4.40 6.17 -2.43
CA ARG A 56 -5.37 5.89 -1.36
C ARG A 56 -6.04 4.54 -1.50
N GLU A 57 -6.07 3.98 -2.70
CA GLU A 57 -6.96 2.87 -3.04
C GLU A 57 -6.21 1.69 -3.68
N THR A 58 -5.65 1.85 -4.88
CA THR A 58 -5.17 0.71 -5.68
C THR A 58 -4.06 -0.06 -4.99
N GLU A 59 -2.98 0.61 -4.60
CA GLU A 59 -1.84 -0.02 -3.94
C GLU A 59 -2.21 -0.62 -2.59
N PRO A 60 -2.89 0.13 -1.66
CA PRO A 60 -3.31 -0.45 -0.40
C PRO A 60 -4.26 -1.64 -0.54
N ASN A 61 -5.21 -1.58 -1.48
CA ASN A 61 -6.17 -2.66 -1.70
C ASN A 61 -5.48 -3.91 -2.25
N TYR A 62 -4.53 -3.73 -3.19
CA TYR A 62 -3.72 -4.83 -3.70
C TYR A 62 -2.87 -5.48 -2.60
N ILE A 63 -2.17 -4.68 -1.80
CA ILE A 63 -1.29 -5.16 -0.73
C ILE A 63 -2.09 -5.85 0.38
N ASP A 64 -3.25 -5.32 0.74
CA ASP A 64 -4.14 -5.96 1.71
C ASP A 64 -4.63 -7.33 1.21
N GLY A 65 -5.07 -7.41 -0.06
CA GLY A 65 -5.48 -8.67 -0.67
C GLY A 65 -4.33 -9.69 -0.76
N LEU A 66 -3.11 -9.24 -1.09
CA LEU A 66 -1.91 -10.09 -1.08
C LEU A 66 -1.62 -10.63 0.33
N ARG A 67 -1.69 -9.76 1.36
CA ARG A 67 -1.52 -10.14 2.76
C ARG A 67 -2.51 -11.22 3.18
N GLU A 68 -3.80 -11.03 2.84
CA GLU A 68 -4.86 -11.99 3.14
C GLU A 68 -4.65 -13.32 2.41
N HIS A 69 -4.32 -13.29 1.13
CA HIS A 69 -4.04 -14.48 0.32
C HIS A 69 -2.89 -15.31 0.91
N LEU A 70 -1.84 -14.65 1.37
CA LEU A 70 -0.69 -15.30 2.00
C LEU A 70 -0.93 -15.61 3.49
N ARG A 71 -2.11 -15.31 4.04
CA ARG A 71 -2.51 -15.56 5.44
C ARG A 71 -1.58 -14.90 6.47
N ILE A 72 -1.02 -13.75 6.12
CA ILE A 72 -0.18 -12.99 7.04
C ILE A 72 -1.06 -12.24 8.04
N ASN A 73 -0.69 -12.33 9.32
CA ASN A 73 -1.41 -11.66 10.40
C ASN A 73 -1.49 -10.15 10.14
N ALA A 74 -2.71 -9.59 10.13
CA ALA A 74 -2.94 -8.16 9.91
C ALA A 74 -2.24 -7.26 10.94
N ALA A 75 -1.96 -7.77 12.14
CA ALA A 75 -1.21 -7.04 13.16
C ALA A 75 0.27 -6.84 12.80
N ALA A 76 0.84 -7.70 11.96
CA ALA A 76 2.24 -7.61 11.53
C ALA A 76 2.45 -6.57 10.41
N VAL A 77 1.40 -6.18 9.68
CA VAL A 77 1.52 -5.28 8.52
C VAL A 77 0.68 -4.02 8.75
N HIS A 78 1.32 -2.87 8.79
CA HIS A 78 0.65 -1.58 8.85
C HIS A 78 0.75 -0.89 7.49
N ILE A 79 -0.40 -0.63 6.86
CA ILE A 79 -0.51 0.06 5.58
C ILE A 79 -1.02 1.47 5.84
N GLU A 80 -0.17 2.46 5.59
CA GLU A 80 -0.54 3.88 5.59
C GLU A 80 -0.97 4.28 4.18
N ARG A 81 -2.22 4.66 4.04
CA ARG A 81 -2.79 5.08 2.75
C ARG A 81 -2.37 6.50 2.42
N GLY A 82 -2.13 6.78 1.15
CA GLY A 82 -1.79 8.11 0.67
C GLY A 82 -2.77 9.17 1.15
N ASP A 83 -2.25 10.33 1.52
CA ASP A 83 -3.07 11.48 1.94
C ASP A 83 -2.85 12.64 0.99
N SER A 84 -2.02 13.59 1.33
CA SER A 84 -1.73 14.79 0.53
C SER A 84 -0.34 14.77 -0.12
N VAL A 85 0.49 13.80 0.25
CA VAL A 85 1.86 13.66 -0.25
C VAL A 85 1.85 12.72 -1.44
N THR A 86 2.22 13.24 -2.62
CA THR A 86 2.22 12.51 -3.89
C THR A 86 3.61 12.39 -4.52
N ASP A 87 4.64 12.99 -3.91
CA ASP A 87 6.00 12.86 -4.41
C ASP A 87 6.80 11.82 -3.63
N PRO A 88 7.71 11.06 -4.29
CA PRO A 88 8.46 9.98 -3.64
C PRO A 88 9.32 10.45 -2.46
N MET A 89 9.87 11.67 -2.53
CA MET A 89 10.70 12.22 -1.45
C MET A 89 9.87 12.51 -0.19
N GLY A 90 8.69 13.09 -0.37
CA GLY A 90 7.74 13.35 0.70
C GLY A 90 7.26 12.05 1.35
N LEU A 91 6.99 11.00 0.55
CA LEU A 91 6.59 9.68 1.04
C LEU A 91 7.71 9.03 1.88
N VAL A 92 8.96 9.08 1.43
CA VAL A 92 10.11 8.56 2.21
C VAL A 92 10.24 9.29 3.54
N ARG A 93 10.16 10.64 3.54
CA ARG A 93 10.20 11.44 4.78
C ARG A 93 9.03 11.10 5.71
N ASN A 94 7.83 10.89 5.16
CA ASN A 94 6.67 10.47 5.94
C ASN A 94 6.89 9.08 6.57
N ALA A 95 7.40 8.10 5.82
CA ALA A 95 7.74 6.79 6.34
C ALA A 95 8.78 6.86 7.47
N GLN A 96 9.84 7.66 7.31
CA GLN A 96 10.84 7.90 8.35
C GLN A 96 10.23 8.58 9.58
N ARG A 97 9.30 9.53 9.41
CA ARG A 97 8.60 10.20 10.51
C ARG A 97 7.70 9.23 11.28
N LEU A 98 6.94 8.40 10.56
CA LEU A 98 6.08 7.37 11.17
C LEU A 98 6.92 6.35 11.94
N PHE A 99 8.02 5.88 11.35
CA PHE A 99 8.95 4.99 12.02
C PHE A 99 9.54 5.61 13.30
N LYS A 100 9.96 6.88 13.27
CA LYS A 100 10.48 7.58 14.45
C LYS A 100 9.42 7.74 15.55
N GLY A 101 8.16 7.88 15.16
CA GLY A 101 7.02 7.99 16.10
C GLY A 101 6.58 6.66 16.70
N ASP A 102 6.93 5.53 16.05
CA ASP A 102 6.63 4.18 16.50
C ASP A 102 7.73 3.24 15.99
N ARG A 103 8.75 3.03 16.84
CA ARG A 103 9.95 2.26 16.49
C ARG A 103 9.80 0.75 16.56
N ASP A 104 8.57 0.24 16.54
CA ASP A 104 8.30 -1.19 16.64
C ASP A 104 8.23 -1.89 15.26
N PHE A 105 8.69 -1.23 14.19
CA PHE A 105 8.77 -1.82 12.85
C PHE A 105 10.16 -2.39 12.56
N ASP A 106 10.19 -3.58 11.95
CA ASP A 106 11.41 -4.24 11.48
C ASP A 106 11.73 -3.89 10.03
N LEU A 107 10.69 -3.67 9.23
CA LEU A 107 10.78 -3.39 7.80
C LEU A 107 9.92 -2.16 7.46
N VAL A 108 10.43 -1.33 6.55
CA VAL A 108 9.74 -0.11 6.12
C VAL A 108 9.77 -0.02 4.60
N TYR A 109 8.59 0.10 3.99
CA TYR A 109 8.42 0.23 2.55
C TYR A 109 7.70 1.52 2.20
N VAL A 110 8.05 2.09 1.07
CA VAL A 110 7.29 3.13 0.37
C VAL A 110 6.89 2.56 -0.98
N VAL A 111 5.62 2.62 -1.33
CA VAL A 111 5.09 2.18 -2.62
C VAL A 111 4.60 3.41 -3.37
N CYS A 112 5.17 3.66 -4.56
CA CYS A 112 4.90 4.86 -5.34
C CYS A 112 5.01 4.62 -6.84
N ASP A 113 4.51 5.58 -7.62
CA ASP A 113 4.72 5.62 -9.05
C ASP A 113 6.17 5.99 -9.40
N GLY A 114 6.70 5.44 -10.47
CA GLY A 114 8.12 5.49 -10.85
C GLY A 114 8.48 6.56 -11.88
N ASP A 115 7.52 7.35 -12.34
CA ASP A 115 7.71 8.39 -13.38
C ASP A 115 8.29 9.71 -12.84
N SER A 116 8.44 9.83 -11.52
CA SER A 116 8.94 11.04 -10.87
C SER A 116 10.45 11.20 -11.03
N ARG A 117 10.87 12.42 -11.45
CA ARG A 117 12.28 12.81 -11.47
C ARG A 117 12.96 12.79 -10.10
N LEU A 118 12.18 12.81 -9.02
CA LEU A 118 12.67 12.77 -7.64
C LEU A 118 12.93 11.34 -7.14
N LEU A 119 12.61 10.30 -7.90
CA LEU A 119 12.73 8.91 -7.46
C LEU A 119 14.16 8.55 -7.05
N ALA A 120 15.16 8.92 -7.85
CA ALA A 120 16.57 8.64 -7.53
C ALA A 120 17.01 9.34 -6.23
N ALA A 121 16.63 10.61 -6.05
CA ALA A 121 16.91 11.35 -4.82
C ALA A 121 16.16 10.76 -3.61
N ALA A 122 14.92 10.33 -3.81
CA ALA A 122 14.13 9.66 -2.76
C ALA A 122 14.80 8.36 -2.32
N ARG A 123 15.29 7.54 -3.25
CA ARG A 123 16.06 6.30 -2.94
C ARG A 123 17.33 6.58 -2.15
N ALA A 124 18.05 7.67 -2.48
CA ALA A 124 19.25 8.08 -1.73
C ALA A 124 18.90 8.46 -0.27
N VAL A 125 17.81 9.21 -0.05
CA VAL A 125 17.33 9.54 1.32
C VAL A 125 16.79 8.30 2.04
N ALA A 126 16.13 7.39 1.32
CA ALA A 126 15.60 6.13 1.86
C ALA A 126 16.70 5.20 2.40
N ALA A 127 17.92 5.27 1.85
CA ALA A 127 19.07 4.50 2.31
C ALA A 127 19.57 4.89 3.71
N GLN A 128 19.04 5.94 4.32
CA GLN A 128 19.38 6.32 5.69
C GLN A 128 19.04 5.18 6.67
N ARG A 129 20.02 4.81 7.47
CA ARG A 129 19.87 3.77 8.49
C ARG A 129 18.93 4.22 9.62
N LEU A 130 17.94 3.43 9.88
CA LEU A 130 16.99 3.59 10.99
C LEU A 130 17.24 2.50 12.02
N ARG A 131 16.97 2.76 13.29
CA ARG A 131 17.12 1.77 14.36
C ARG A 131 15.80 1.65 15.12
N ASN A 132 15.26 0.42 15.18
CA ASN A 132 14.03 0.15 15.89
C ASN A 132 14.24 0.06 17.43
N SER A 133 13.14 -0.15 18.18
CA SER A 133 13.19 -0.24 19.66
C SER A 133 14.01 -1.43 20.17
N ALA A 134 14.13 -2.50 19.38
CA ALA A 134 14.96 -3.67 19.69
C ALA A 134 16.44 -3.49 19.27
N GLY A 135 16.82 -2.31 18.74
CA GLY A 135 18.18 -2.03 18.28
C GLY A 135 18.49 -2.55 16.87
N LYS A 136 17.55 -3.24 16.20
CA LYS A 136 17.73 -3.73 14.84
C LYS A 136 17.78 -2.55 13.86
N VAL A 137 18.72 -2.64 12.91
CA VAL A 137 18.89 -1.63 11.86
C VAL A 137 18.05 -2.00 10.66
N THR A 138 17.31 -1.02 10.16
CA THR A 138 16.55 -1.09 8.90
C THR A 138 16.76 0.19 8.09
N GLN A 139 16.21 0.22 6.90
CA GLN A 139 16.13 1.40 6.04
C GLN A 139 14.80 1.38 5.30
N VAL A 140 14.39 2.50 4.73
CA VAL A 140 13.21 2.56 3.88
C VAL A 140 13.54 1.91 2.54
N GLN A 141 12.73 0.95 2.09
CA GLN A 141 12.81 0.38 0.76
C GLN A 141 11.75 1.01 -0.12
N VAL A 142 12.17 1.58 -1.25
CA VAL A 142 11.25 2.21 -2.22
C VAL A 142 10.90 1.17 -3.27
N ILE A 143 9.61 0.85 -3.35
CA ILE A 143 8.97 -0.05 -4.31
C ILE A 143 8.28 0.84 -5.35
N ALA A 144 8.88 1.00 -6.50
CA ALA A 144 8.37 1.86 -7.57
C ALA A 144 7.80 1.03 -8.72
N SER A 145 6.78 1.56 -9.40
CA SER A 145 6.24 1.02 -10.65
C SER A 145 6.18 2.12 -11.71
N CYS A 146 6.87 1.94 -12.82
CA CYS A 146 6.95 2.92 -13.91
C CYS A 146 6.15 2.44 -15.13
N PRO A 147 5.16 3.23 -15.57
CA PRO A 147 4.79 4.55 -15.08
C PRO A 147 3.95 4.52 -13.77
N SER A 148 3.23 3.43 -13.47
CA SER A 148 2.33 3.33 -12.32
C SER A 148 2.09 1.88 -11.91
N ILE A 149 1.40 1.68 -10.76
CA ILE A 149 1.05 0.34 -10.23
C ILE A 149 0.30 -0.53 -11.24
N GLU A 150 -0.46 0.07 -12.17
CA GLU A 150 -1.20 -0.65 -13.19
C GLU A 150 -0.27 -1.46 -14.10
N PHE A 151 1.00 -1.08 -14.27
CA PHE A 151 1.97 -1.90 -14.99
C PHE A 151 2.24 -3.23 -14.27
N TRP A 152 2.38 -3.21 -12.96
CA TRP A 152 2.44 -4.44 -12.17
C TRP A 152 1.19 -5.30 -12.35
N LEU A 153 -0.02 -4.69 -12.32
CA LEU A 153 -1.27 -5.40 -12.52
C LEU A 153 -1.36 -6.02 -13.92
N LEU A 154 -0.89 -5.33 -14.95
CA LEU A 154 -0.84 -5.83 -16.33
C LEU A 154 0.02 -7.08 -16.45
N LEU A 155 1.16 -7.13 -15.76
CA LEU A 155 2.06 -8.28 -15.77
C LEU A 155 1.42 -9.57 -15.23
N HIS A 156 0.30 -9.52 -14.52
CA HIS A 156 -0.46 -10.73 -14.14
C HIS A 156 -1.11 -11.41 -15.34
N PHE A 157 -1.42 -10.66 -16.39
CA PHE A 157 -2.12 -11.14 -17.59
C PHE A 157 -1.19 -11.34 -18.77
N GLU A 158 -0.38 -10.36 -19.10
CA GLU A 158 0.52 -10.40 -20.23
C GLU A 158 1.94 -9.94 -19.87
N TYR A 159 2.92 -10.38 -20.66
CA TYR A 159 4.27 -9.84 -20.65
C TYR A 159 4.33 -8.65 -21.61
N SER A 160 4.93 -7.55 -21.18
CA SER A 160 5.08 -6.35 -22.01
C SER A 160 6.37 -5.62 -21.69
N THR A 161 7.13 -5.30 -22.75
CA THR A 161 8.27 -4.37 -22.72
C THR A 161 7.94 -3.06 -23.40
N ARG A 162 6.67 -2.87 -23.77
CA ARG A 162 6.19 -1.66 -24.44
C ARG A 162 6.44 -0.44 -23.59
N PRO A 163 7.10 0.61 -24.12
CA PRO A 163 7.29 1.84 -23.38
C PRO A 163 5.95 2.58 -23.25
N PHE A 164 5.36 2.53 -22.07
CA PHE A 164 4.19 3.32 -21.72
C PHE A 164 4.63 4.71 -21.29
N ARG A 165 4.05 5.76 -21.88
CA ARG A 165 4.38 7.15 -21.57
C ARG A 165 3.62 7.69 -20.38
N THR A 166 2.44 7.14 -20.13
CA THR A 166 1.52 7.61 -19.07
C THR A 166 0.84 6.44 -18.37
N ALA A 167 0.39 6.67 -17.14
CA ALA A 167 -0.45 5.73 -16.41
C ALA A 167 -1.75 5.39 -17.17
N ALA A 168 -2.31 6.34 -17.94
CA ALA A 168 -3.53 6.13 -18.72
C ALA A 168 -3.34 5.05 -19.80
N GLU A 169 -2.20 5.06 -20.50
CA GLU A 169 -1.89 4.04 -21.51
C GLU A 169 -1.82 2.63 -20.92
N VAL A 170 -1.26 2.50 -19.71
CA VAL A 170 -1.20 1.21 -19.00
C VAL A 170 -2.59 0.79 -18.55
N GLN A 171 -3.40 1.73 -18.04
CA GLN A 171 -4.77 1.44 -17.62
C GLN A 171 -5.62 0.96 -18.79
N ASP A 172 -5.45 1.54 -19.99
CA ASP A 172 -6.17 1.11 -21.18
C ASP A 172 -5.74 -0.31 -21.61
N ALA A 173 -4.44 -0.64 -21.56
CA ALA A 173 -3.95 -1.99 -21.77
C ALA A 173 -4.50 -2.97 -20.72
N LEU A 174 -4.53 -2.57 -19.45
CA LEU A 174 -5.09 -3.39 -18.37
C LEU A 174 -6.58 -3.67 -18.55
N ARG A 175 -7.36 -2.70 -19.06
CA ARG A 175 -8.81 -2.86 -19.31
C ARG A 175 -9.10 -3.89 -20.41
N ALA A 176 -8.18 -4.19 -21.29
CA ALA A 176 -8.35 -5.31 -22.23
C ALA A 176 -8.50 -6.66 -21.51
N HIS A 177 -7.88 -6.82 -20.33
CA HIS A 177 -7.96 -8.02 -19.51
C HIS A 177 -8.93 -7.88 -18.33
N LEU A 178 -9.11 -6.66 -17.82
CA LEU A 178 -10.02 -6.31 -16.74
C LEU A 178 -10.93 -5.15 -17.18
N PRO A 179 -12.00 -5.40 -17.96
CA PRO A 179 -12.88 -4.34 -18.45
C PRO A 179 -13.49 -3.47 -17.35
N ASP A 180 -13.72 -4.07 -16.17
CA ASP A 180 -14.28 -3.40 -14.99
C ASP A 180 -13.23 -2.71 -14.12
N TYR A 181 -11.98 -2.61 -14.55
CA TYR A 181 -10.92 -2.03 -13.75
C TYR A 181 -11.24 -0.60 -13.32
N ARG A 182 -11.12 -0.37 -12.02
CA ARG A 182 -11.26 0.94 -11.37
C ARG A 182 -10.20 1.08 -10.28
N LYS A 183 -9.64 2.28 -10.10
CA LYS A 183 -8.64 2.55 -9.05
C LYS A 183 -9.13 2.21 -7.62
N ARG A 184 -10.45 2.25 -7.37
CA ARG A 184 -11.07 1.96 -6.07
C ARG A 184 -11.50 0.50 -5.90
N ASP A 185 -11.04 -0.40 -6.75
CA ASP A 185 -11.42 -1.81 -6.69
C ASP A 185 -10.78 -2.50 -5.49
N ARG A 186 -11.60 -2.85 -4.50
CA ARG A 186 -11.15 -3.58 -3.31
C ARG A 186 -10.79 -5.03 -3.60
N ASP A 187 -11.32 -5.58 -4.68
CA ASP A 187 -11.10 -6.95 -5.12
C ASP A 187 -9.93 -7.08 -6.12
N ILE A 188 -9.16 -6.01 -6.33
CA ILE A 188 -8.14 -5.97 -7.38
C ILE A 188 -7.14 -7.12 -7.25
N PHE A 189 -6.69 -7.45 -6.04
CA PHE A 189 -5.80 -8.59 -5.83
C PHE A 189 -6.50 -9.90 -6.21
N ARG A 190 -7.73 -10.15 -5.78
CA ARG A 190 -8.48 -11.38 -6.08
C ARG A 190 -8.64 -11.59 -7.58
N LYS A 191 -8.84 -10.53 -8.36
CA LYS A 191 -8.94 -10.56 -9.81
C LYS A 191 -7.61 -10.88 -10.52
N THR A 192 -6.49 -10.60 -9.87
CA THR A 192 -5.13 -10.80 -10.41
C THR A 192 -4.41 -12.00 -9.80
N ALA A 193 -4.90 -12.56 -8.70
CA ALA A 193 -4.22 -13.56 -7.87
C ALA A 193 -3.70 -14.79 -8.64
N THR A 194 -4.46 -15.29 -9.63
CA THR A 194 -4.07 -16.45 -10.45
C THR A 194 -2.85 -16.20 -11.33
N GLY A 195 -2.51 -14.92 -11.57
CA GLY A 195 -1.36 -14.49 -12.34
C GLY A 195 -0.13 -14.14 -11.50
N LEU A 196 -0.19 -14.22 -10.15
CA LEU A 196 0.84 -13.70 -9.26
C LEU A 196 2.24 -14.27 -9.54
N ASP A 197 2.36 -15.61 -9.68
CA ASP A 197 3.66 -16.24 -9.95
C ASP A 197 4.20 -15.85 -11.32
N ARG A 198 3.31 -15.79 -12.31
CA ARG A 198 3.67 -15.33 -13.67
C ARG A 198 4.11 -13.88 -13.68
N ALA A 199 3.46 -13.00 -12.90
CA ALA A 199 3.86 -11.61 -12.78
C ALA A 199 5.27 -11.48 -12.21
N CYS A 200 5.61 -12.23 -11.16
CA CYS A 200 6.97 -12.25 -10.60
C CYS A 200 8.00 -12.71 -11.65
N GLN A 201 7.76 -13.84 -12.36
CA GLN A 201 8.65 -14.33 -13.41
C GLN A 201 8.83 -13.31 -14.55
N ARG A 202 7.75 -12.65 -14.96
CA ARG A 202 7.78 -11.62 -16.01
C ARG A 202 8.60 -10.40 -15.61
N VAL A 203 8.58 -10.00 -14.33
CA VAL A 203 9.44 -8.91 -13.84
C VAL A 203 10.90 -9.32 -13.89
N GLU A 204 11.26 -10.54 -13.49
CA GLU A 204 12.65 -11.04 -13.57
C GLU A 204 13.15 -11.01 -15.03
N GLN A 205 12.34 -11.52 -15.97
CA GLN A 205 12.64 -11.45 -17.39
C GLN A 205 12.79 -10.01 -17.87
N LEU A 206 11.83 -9.14 -17.53
CA LEU A 206 11.86 -7.71 -17.91
C LEU A 206 13.14 -7.02 -17.41
N LYS A 207 13.51 -7.23 -16.15
CA LYS A 207 14.72 -6.62 -15.57
C LYS A 207 16.00 -7.11 -16.29
N ALA A 208 16.07 -8.36 -16.70
CA ALA A 208 17.18 -8.88 -17.49
C ALA A 208 17.25 -8.18 -18.87
N GLU A 209 16.13 -8.00 -19.56
CA GLU A 209 16.06 -7.31 -20.86
C GLU A 209 16.38 -5.81 -20.74
N LEU A 210 15.86 -5.12 -19.70
CA LEU A 210 16.16 -3.71 -19.44
C LEU A 210 17.65 -3.50 -19.19
N ASN A 211 18.28 -4.37 -18.38
CA ASN A 211 19.71 -4.33 -18.13
C ASN A 211 20.53 -4.55 -19.41
N ALA A 212 20.12 -5.46 -20.28
CA ALA A 212 20.79 -5.74 -21.54
C ALA A 212 20.67 -4.59 -22.55
N SER A 213 19.52 -3.88 -22.57
CA SER A 213 19.22 -2.78 -23.48
C SER A 213 19.65 -1.41 -22.97
N GLY A 214 19.96 -1.28 -21.68
CA GLY A 214 20.20 0.02 -21.03
C GLY A 214 18.93 0.86 -20.86
N SER A 215 17.74 0.28 -21.06
CA SER A 215 16.46 0.93 -20.84
C SER A 215 16.09 0.91 -19.35
N THR A 216 15.25 1.85 -18.92
CA THR A 216 14.78 1.95 -17.52
C THR A 216 13.27 1.90 -17.38
N SER A 217 12.53 1.76 -18.48
CA SER A 217 11.06 1.76 -18.48
C SER A 217 10.53 0.90 -19.62
N PRO A 218 9.39 0.20 -19.40
CA PRO A 218 8.63 0.12 -18.16
C PRO A 218 9.34 -0.74 -17.10
N ASP A 219 9.09 -0.51 -15.81
CA ASP A 219 9.68 -1.32 -14.71
C ASP A 219 8.76 -1.38 -13.49
N THR A 220 8.97 -2.37 -12.61
CA THR A 220 8.30 -2.44 -11.31
C THR A 220 9.12 -3.21 -10.29
N ASP A 221 9.06 -2.76 -9.03
CA ASP A 221 9.68 -3.42 -7.89
C ASP A 221 8.67 -4.21 -7.02
N MET A 222 7.42 -4.29 -7.42
CA MET A 222 6.36 -4.95 -6.63
C MET A 222 6.63 -6.42 -6.30
N HIS A 223 7.37 -7.13 -7.15
CA HIS A 223 7.81 -8.51 -6.89
C HIS A 223 8.63 -8.63 -5.58
N LEU A 224 9.42 -7.62 -5.21
CA LEU A 224 10.21 -7.62 -3.97
C LEU A 224 9.31 -7.62 -2.72
N LEU A 225 8.19 -6.90 -2.79
CA LEU A 225 7.19 -6.91 -1.71
C LEU A 225 6.48 -8.27 -1.62
N VAL A 226 6.16 -8.88 -2.77
CA VAL A 226 5.58 -10.24 -2.84
C VAL A 226 6.53 -11.26 -2.20
N GLU A 227 7.81 -11.23 -2.56
CA GLU A 227 8.83 -12.11 -1.98
C GLU A 227 8.96 -11.93 -0.47
N GLN A 228 8.98 -10.69 -0.01
CA GLN A 228 9.03 -10.42 1.44
C GLN A 228 7.82 -11.01 2.16
N PHE A 229 6.62 -10.87 1.60
CA PHE A 229 5.41 -11.43 2.19
C PHE A 229 5.42 -12.97 2.13
N ARG A 230 5.97 -13.58 1.08
CA ARG A 230 6.16 -15.04 1.02
C ARG A 230 7.11 -15.55 2.10
N ARG A 231 8.20 -14.82 2.39
CA ARG A 231 9.10 -15.15 3.51
C ARG A 231 8.38 -15.08 4.86
N MET A 232 7.51 -14.09 5.06
CA MET A 232 6.70 -13.94 6.28
C MET A 232 5.70 -15.09 6.48
N ARG A 233 5.21 -15.71 5.39
CA ARG A 233 4.30 -16.87 5.45
C ARG A 233 4.96 -18.13 6.03
N GLN A 234 6.28 -18.23 5.96
CA GLN A 234 7.03 -19.42 6.35
C GLN A 234 7.24 -19.53 7.87
N PHE A 235 6.83 -18.52 8.61
CA PHE A 235 6.82 -18.49 10.07
C PHE A 235 5.41 -18.72 10.60
#